data_c47192d1cc3464c13e16ec40914872f3
#
_entry.id   c47192d1cc3464c13e16ec40914872f3
#
_cell.length_a   1.000
_cell.length_b   1.000
_cell.length_c   1.000
_cell.angle_alpha   90.00
_cell.angle_beta   90.00
_cell.angle_gamma   90.00
#
_symmetry.space_group_name_H-M   'P 1'
#
loop_
_entity.id
_entity.type
_entity.pdbx_description
1 polymer ?
#
loop_
_entity_poly.entity_id
_entity_poly.type
_entity_poly.pdbx_seq_one_letter_code
_entity_poly.pdbx_strand_id
1 'polypeptide(L)'
;MRIRPARWPRASTGVLGLLGIAALTALGGCSALSPLPAWELLKGAGTATSTALATAAPAKASNTVHHGDAPVRALCIEFNRNAPLEDLVPAMQAELKGQGVDSRVYEPGTGLQQCEVWLRYVATIEWGVPPMAGGYRANLSAASLSLHRSDGTLLSTSSYVAEENFGLARWAGTRNKIAPVVKALITGFQS
;
A
#
# COMPACT_ATOMS: atom_id res chain seq x y z
N MET A 1 19.04 -31.38 52.02
CA MET A 1 19.31 -31.10 50.61
C MET A 1 19.83 -29.67 50.53
N ARG A 2 21.15 -29.45 50.32
CA ARG A 2 21.81 -28.13 50.41
C ARG A 2 22.01 -27.59 49.03
N ILE A 3 21.39 -26.43 48.72
CA ILE A 3 21.54 -25.72 47.48
C ILE A 3 22.75 -24.78 47.59
N ARG A 4 23.73 -24.94 46.70
CA ARG A 4 24.91 -24.07 46.59
C ARG A 4 24.60 -22.87 45.69
N PRO A 5 24.97 -21.62 46.04
CA PRO A 5 24.84 -20.48 45.16
C PRO A 5 25.98 -20.44 44.13
N ALA A 6 25.61 -20.16 42.89
CA ALA A 6 26.52 -19.95 41.77
C ALA A 6 27.25 -18.60 41.90
N ARG A 7 28.57 -18.63 41.76
CA ARG A 7 29.45 -17.44 41.73
C ARG A 7 29.47 -16.84 40.31
N TRP A 8 29.20 -15.56 40.21
CA TRP A 8 29.41 -14.78 39.00
C TRP A 8 30.86 -14.27 38.94
N PRO A 9 31.54 -14.31 37.78
CA PRO A 9 32.83 -13.68 37.60
C PRO A 9 32.68 -12.17 37.41
N ARG A 10 33.48 -11.40 38.08
CA ARG A 10 33.66 -9.97 37.96
C ARG A 10 34.37 -9.65 36.66
N ALA A 11 33.74 -8.78 35.82
CA ALA A 11 34.34 -8.20 34.61
C ALA A 11 35.40 -7.17 35.00
N SER A 12 36.58 -7.36 34.45
CA SER A 12 37.71 -6.43 34.52
C SER A 12 37.50 -5.28 33.53
N THR A 13 37.62 -4.08 34.06
CA THR A 13 37.73 -2.81 33.34
C THR A 13 39.01 -2.81 32.48
N GLY A 14 38.86 -2.75 31.15
CA GLY A 14 39.93 -2.52 30.19
C GLY A 14 39.71 -1.17 29.49
N VAL A 15 40.51 -0.19 29.90
CA VAL A 15 40.78 1.06 29.21
C VAL A 15 41.59 0.74 27.95
N LEU A 16 41.26 1.32 26.79
CA LEU A 16 42.09 1.64 25.62
C LEU A 16 41.27 1.51 24.33
N GLY A 17 41.13 2.59 23.63
CA GLY A 17 40.56 2.61 22.30
C GLY A 17 40.26 3.98 21.70
N LEU A 18 41.03 4.99 22.07
CA LEU A 18 41.18 6.23 21.32
C LEU A 18 42.10 6.00 20.12
N LEU A 19 41.63 5.43 19.02
CA LEU A 19 42.31 5.40 17.73
C LEU A 19 41.32 4.76 16.70
N GLY A 20 40.56 5.56 16.03
CA GLY A 20 39.62 5.08 14.99
C GLY A 20 38.88 6.15 14.20
N ILE A 21 39.24 7.42 14.35
CA ILE A 21 38.65 8.51 13.55
C ILE A 21 39.73 9.07 12.62
N ALA A 22 40.19 8.32 11.65
CA ALA A 22 41.08 8.84 10.61
C ALA A 22 41.17 7.91 9.39
N ALA A 23 40.07 7.42 8.85
CA ALA A 23 40.09 6.64 7.61
C ALA A 23 38.80 6.79 6.74
N LEU A 24 38.16 7.92 6.75
CA LEU A 24 36.97 8.18 5.89
C LEU A 24 37.08 9.42 5.01
N THR A 25 38.31 9.85 4.68
CA THR A 25 38.56 11.03 3.81
C THR A 25 39.33 10.75 2.52
N ALA A 26 39.21 9.56 1.95
CA ALA A 26 39.94 9.23 0.70
C ALA A 26 39.03 8.61 -0.40
N LEU A 27 37.79 9.05 -0.53
CA LEU A 27 36.94 8.80 -1.70
C LEU A 27 36.42 10.13 -2.27
N GLY A 28 37.32 11.10 -2.37
CA GLY A 28 37.17 12.28 -3.20
C GLY A 28 37.28 11.91 -4.67
N GLY A 29 36.31 11.15 -5.18
CA GLY A 29 36.14 11.02 -6.62
C GLY A 29 35.75 12.38 -7.17
N CYS A 30 36.58 12.92 -8.06
CA CYS A 30 36.27 14.05 -8.93
C CYS A 30 35.06 13.69 -9.80
N SER A 31 33.87 13.78 -9.27
CA SER A 31 32.67 13.92 -10.08
C SER A 31 32.71 15.34 -10.62
N ALA A 32 33.00 15.45 -11.90
CA ALA A 32 32.73 16.66 -12.67
C ALA A 32 31.31 17.08 -12.29
N LEU A 33 31.18 18.24 -11.66
CA LEU A 33 29.91 18.92 -11.36
C LEU A 33 29.25 19.26 -12.69
N SER A 34 28.64 18.28 -13.33
CA SER A 34 27.57 18.56 -14.26
C SER A 34 26.48 19.26 -13.43
N PRO A 35 26.05 20.46 -13.79
CA PRO A 35 24.89 21.05 -13.13
C PRO A 35 23.69 20.17 -13.49
N LEU A 36 23.46 19.15 -12.68
CA LEU A 36 22.19 18.44 -12.71
C LEU A 36 21.12 19.51 -12.52
N PRO A 37 20.23 19.69 -13.47
CA PRO A 37 19.22 20.72 -13.35
C PRO A 37 18.44 20.47 -12.06
N ALA A 38 18.28 21.50 -11.25
CA ALA A 38 17.63 21.43 -9.93
C ALA A 38 16.25 20.75 -9.97
N TRP A 39 15.62 20.66 -11.15
CA TRP A 39 14.36 20.00 -11.39
C TRP A 39 14.45 18.45 -11.32
N GLU A 40 15.62 17.84 -11.57
CA GLU A 40 15.83 16.40 -11.37
C GLU A 40 15.84 16.04 -9.89
N LEU A 41 16.40 16.91 -9.04
CA LEU A 41 16.33 16.78 -7.58
C LEU A 41 14.90 16.94 -7.07
N LEU A 42 14.10 17.81 -7.70
CA LEU A 42 12.69 17.97 -7.34
C LEU A 42 11.85 16.73 -7.70
N LYS A 43 12.14 16.04 -8.81
CA LYS A 43 11.48 14.78 -9.16
C LYS A 43 11.77 13.66 -8.15
N GLY A 44 13.03 13.57 -7.71
CA GLY A 44 13.43 12.63 -6.66
C GLY A 44 12.75 12.92 -5.30
N ALA A 45 12.58 14.20 -4.96
CA ALA A 45 11.88 14.61 -3.73
C ALA A 45 10.39 14.26 -3.76
N GLY A 46 9.73 14.34 -4.94
CA GLY A 46 8.30 14.03 -5.08
C GLY A 46 7.96 12.56 -4.80
N THR A 47 8.83 11.62 -5.14
CA THR A 47 8.63 10.20 -4.84
C THR A 47 8.94 9.86 -3.38
N ALA A 48 9.93 10.51 -2.78
CA ALA A 48 10.27 10.33 -1.36
C ALA A 48 9.17 10.87 -0.43
N THR A 49 8.51 11.99 -0.78
CA THR A 49 7.41 12.56 0.00
C THR A 49 6.16 11.68 -0.04
N SER A 50 5.82 11.08 -1.18
CA SER A 50 4.65 10.18 -1.29
C SER A 50 4.81 8.91 -0.45
N THR A 51 6.02 8.38 -0.36
CA THR A 51 6.33 7.20 0.47
C THR A 51 6.32 7.55 1.96
N ALA A 52 6.87 8.72 2.34
CA ALA A 52 6.85 9.19 3.71
C ALA A 52 5.41 9.49 4.19
N LEU A 53 4.55 10.02 3.33
CA LEU A 53 3.14 10.26 3.64
C LEU A 53 2.35 8.95 3.84
N ALA A 54 2.64 7.92 3.06
CA ALA A 54 2.02 6.60 3.20
C ALA A 54 2.39 5.90 4.51
N THR A 55 3.62 6.12 5.01
CA THR A 55 4.07 5.58 6.30
C THR A 55 3.55 6.35 7.50
N ALA A 56 3.28 7.66 7.35
CA ALA A 56 2.80 8.51 8.44
C ALA A 56 1.31 8.29 8.77
N ALA A 57 0.51 7.84 7.80
CA ALA A 57 -0.92 7.56 7.98
C ALA A 57 -1.32 6.38 7.09
N PRO A 58 -1.09 5.14 7.55
CA PRO A 58 -1.46 3.96 6.78
C PRO A 58 -2.98 3.92 6.60
N ALA A 59 -3.40 3.69 5.37
CA ALA A 59 -4.80 3.45 5.09
C ALA A 59 -5.29 2.19 5.83
N LYS A 60 -6.57 2.18 6.21
CA LYS A 60 -7.18 1.06 6.91
C LYS A 60 -8.38 0.55 6.13
N ALA A 61 -8.60 -0.75 6.17
CA ALA A 61 -9.84 -1.35 5.75
C ALA A 61 -10.91 -1.12 6.81
N SER A 62 -12.14 -0.91 6.38
CA SER A 62 -13.31 -0.74 7.24
C SER A 62 -14.50 -1.54 6.69
N ASN A 63 -15.49 -1.80 7.54
CA ASN A 63 -16.73 -2.48 7.16
C ASN A 63 -16.47 -3.81 6.41
N THR A 64 -15.46 -4.55 6.84
CA THR A 64 -15.17 -5.86 6.24
C THR A 64 -16.14 -6.90 6.76
N VAL A 65 -16.83 -7.55 5.83
CA VAL A 65 -17.64 -8.73 6.07
C VAL A 65 -17.11 -9.85 5.19
N HIS A 66 -16.88 -11.02 5.77
CA HIS A 66 -16.36 -12.18 5.05
C HIS A 66 -17.16 -13.42 5.47
N HIS A 67 -17.74 -14.11 4.50
CA HIS A 67 -18.64 -15.23 4.78
C HIS A 67 -17.95 -16.60 4.94
N GLY A 68 -16.60 -16.62 4.97
CA GLY A 68 -15.82 -17.82 5.30
C GLY A 68 -15.84 -18.91 4.22
N ASP A 69 -15.99 -18.52 2.96
CA ASP A 69 -15.93 -19.44 1.82
C ASP A 69 -14.52 -19.96 1.56
N ALA A 70 -14.43 -20.92 0.65
CA ALA A 70 -13.15 -21.48 0.20
C ALA A 70 -12.23 -20.37 -0.34
N PRO A 71 -10.89 -20.50 -0.17
CA PRO A 71 -9.94 -19.51 -0.64
C PRO A 71 -10.10 -19.23 -2.14
N VAL A 72 -10.29 -17.97 -2.49
CA VAL A 72 -10.37 -17.51 -3.88
C VAL A 72 -8.96 -17.53 -4.48
N ARG A 73 -8.77 -18.23 -5.58
CA ARG A 73 -7.48 -18.31 -6.31
C ARG A 73 -7.47 -17.52 -7.61
N ALA A 74 -8.64 -17.32 -8.19
CA ALA A 74 -8.82 -16.57 -9.41
C ALA A 74 -10.16 -15.84 -9.37
N LEU A 75 -10.20 -14.63 -9.93
CA LEU A 75 -11.42 -13.84 -10.02
C LEU A 75 -11.42 -12.94 -11.26
N CYS A 76 -12.61 -12.45 -11.61
CA CYS A 76 -12.77 -11.40 -12.61
C CYS A 76 -13.14 -10.07 -11.96
N ILE A 77 -12.54 -9.01 -12.43
CA ILE A 77 -12.86 -7.62 -12.04
C ILE A 77 -13.83 -7.06 -13.08
N GLU A 78 -15.01 -6.65 -12.64
CA GLU A 78 -15.94 -5.92 -13.49
C GLU A 78 -15.52 -4.45 -13.54
N PHE A 79 -15.14 -3.97 -14.74
CA PHE A 79 -14.66 -2.61 -14.94
C PHE A 79 -15.77 -1.60 -14.69
N ASN A 80 -15.55 -0.63 -13.82
CA ASN A 80 -16.52 0.41 -13.50
C ASN A 80 -16.15 1.74 -14.18
N ARG A 81 -16.86 2.09 -15.24
CA ARG A 81 -16.66 3.34 -15.98
C ARG A 81 -16.95 4.61 -15.15
N ASN A 82 -17.71 4.48 -14.07
CA ASN A 82 -18.04 5.60 -13.17
C ASN A 82 -16.93 5.89 -12.14
N ALA A 83 -15.87 5.09 -12.14
CA ALA A 83 -14.70 5.30 -11.29
C ALA A 83 -13.43 5.51 -12.14
N PRO A 84 -13.31 6.64 -12.86
CA PRO A 84 -12.28 6.88 -13.86
C PRO A 84 -10.94 7.28 -13.23
N LEU A 85 -10.38 6.43 -12.35
CA LEU A 85 -9.04 6.58 -11.80
C LEU A 85 -8.14 5.52 -12.43
N GLU A 86 -7.23 5.94 -13.30
CA GLU A 86 -6.45 5.06 -14.18
C GLU A 86 -5.62 4.01 -13.41
N ASP A 87 -5.11 4.36 -12.25
CA ASP A 87 -4.28 3.49 -11.42
C ASP A 87 -5.06 2.59 -10.46
N LEU A 88 -6.39 2.72 -10.34
CA LEU A 88 -7.20 1.96 -9.38
C LEU A 88 -7.25 0.45 -9.73
N VAL A 89 -7.59 0.12 -10.97
CA VAL A 89 -7.66 -1.29 -11.41
C VAL A 89 -6.27 -1.96 -11.40
N PRO A 90 -5.21 -1.34 -11.94
CA PRO A 90 -3.85 -1.87 -11.79
C PRO A 90 -3.42 -2.06 -10.34
N ALA A 91 -3.76 -1.15 -9.44
CA ALA A 91 -3.47 -1.28 -8.02
C ALA A 91 -4.18 -2.50 -7.40
N MET A 92 -5.49 -2.69 -7.67
CA MET A 92 -6.23 -3.86 -7.21
C MET A 92 -5.62 -5.16 -7.73
N GLN A 93 -5.27 -5.24 -9.03
CA GLN A 93 -4.65 -6.43 -9.61
C GLN A 93 -3.29 -6.76 -8.97
N ALA A 94 -2.47 -5.73 -8.71
CA ALA A 94 -1.18 -5.90 -8.06
C ALA A 94 -1.33 -6.45 -6.64
N GLU A 95 -2.31 -5.96 -5.88
CA GLU A 95 -2.57 -6.43 -4.52
C GLU A 95 -3.19 -7.83 -4.49
N LEU A 96 -4.14 -8.13 -5.38
CA LEU A 96 -4.69 -9.47 -5.55
C LEU A 96 -3.60 -10.49 -5.84
N LYS A 97 -2.70 -10.17 -6.77
CA LYS A 97 -1.54 -11.01 -7.08
C LYS A 97 -0.62 -11.21 -5.87
N GLY A 98 -0.43 -10.17 -5.08
CA GLY A 98 0.31 -10.23 -3.81
C GLY A 98 -0.33 -11.18 -2.78
N GLN A 99 -1.66 -11.36 -2.83
CA GLN A 99 -2.41 -12.34 -2.04
C GLN A 99 -2.51 -13.72 -2.69
N GLY A 100 -1.83 -13.95 -3.82
CA GLY A 100 -1.88 -15.23 -4.56
C GLY A 100 -3.17 -15.43 -5.37
N VAL A 101 -3.87 -14.35 -5.72
CA VAL A 101 -5.11 -14.38 -6.49
C VAL A 101 -4.85 -13.84 -7.90
N ASP A 102 -5.11 -14.65 -8.90
CA ASP A 102 -5.07 -14.22 -10.30
C ASP A 102 -6.33 -13.45 -10.67
N SER A 103 -6.18 -12.37 -11.43
CA SER A 103 -7.31 -11.53 -11.80
C SER A 103 -7.32 -11.17 -13.29
N ARG A 104 -8.52 -11.09 -13.87
CA ARG A 104 -8.77 -10.60 -15.23
C ARG A 104 -9.81 -9.50 -15.18
N VAL A 105 -9.69 -8.52 -16.07
CA VAL A 105 -10.64 -7.40 -16.14
C VAL A 105 -11.58 -7.60 -17.32
N TYR A 106 -12.85 -7.39 -17.09
CA TYR A 106 -13.90 -7.48 -18.10
C TYR A 106 -14.79 -6.23 -18.08
N GLU A 107 -15.29 -5.85 -19.24
CA GLU A 107 -16.31 -4.83 -19.36
C GLU A 107 -17.64 -5.33 -18.75
N PRO A 108 -18.49 -4.43 -18.22
CA PRO A 108 -19.77 -4.79 -17.65
C PRO A 108 -20.62 -5.65 -18.59
N GLY A 109 -21.15 -6.74 -18.04
CA GLY A 109 -21.99 -7.67 -18.80
C GLY A 109 -21.25 -8.61 -19.74
N THR A 110 -19.90 -8.55 -19.82
CA THR A 110 -19.11 -9.48 -20.63
C THR A 110 -18.45 -10.54 -19.75
N GLY A 111 -18.13 -11.69 -20.33
CA GLY A 111 -17.35 -12.74 -19.63
C GLY A 111 -18.06 -13.44 -18.48
N LEU A 112 -19.39 -13.32 -18.32
CA LEU A 112 -20.15 -13.82 -17.19
C LEU A 112 -19.95 -15.32 -16.90
N GLN A 113 -19.68 -16.13 -17.93
CA GLN A 113 -19.46 -17.58 -17.78
C GLN A 113 -17.98 -17.95 -17.58
N GLN A 114 -17.06 -16.99 -17.60
CA GLN A 114 -15.63 -17.25 -17.56
C GLN A 114 -15.03 -17.28 -16.16
N CYS A 115 -15.77 -16.73 -15.19
CA CYS A 115 -15.30 -16.62 -13.83
C CYS A 115 -16.37 -17.05 -12.83
N GLU A 116 -15.94 -17.84 -11.86
CA GLU A 116 -16.78 -18.24 -10.75
C GLU A 116 -16.97 -17.11 -9.75
N VAL A 117 -15.94 -16.28 -9.57
CA VAL A 117 -15.94 -15.16 -8.61
C VAL A 117 -15.71 -13.84 -9.32
N TRP A 118 -16.50 -12.84 -8.97
CA TRP A 118 -16.47 -11.49 -9.51
C TRP A 118 -16.17 -10.47 -8.43
N LEU A 119 -15.19 -9.60 -8.70
CA LEU A 119 -14.94 -8.42 -7.92
C LEU A 119 -15.64 -7.23 -8.56
N ARG A 120 -16.54 -6.61 -7.80
CA ARG A 120 -17.18 -5.34 -8.12
C ARG A 120 -16.67 -4.27 -7.19
N TYR A 121 -16.61 -3.05 -7.67
CA TYR A 121 -16.15 -1.91 -6.88
C TYR A 121 -16.90 -0.64 -7.22
N VAL A 122 -17.02 0.21 -6.21
CA VAL A 122 -17.44 1.60 -6.34
C VAL A 122 -16.35 2.46 -5.73
N ALA A 123 -16.04 3.59 -6.35
CA ALA A 123 -15.03 4.51 -5.84
C ALA A 123 -15.50 5.96 -5.96
N THR A 124 -15.16 6.76 -4.97
CA THR A 124 -15.33 8.21 -4.98
C THR A 124 -13.96 8.84 -5.25
N ILE A 125 -13.92 9.66 -6.29
CA ILE A 125 -12.71 10.34 -6.75
C ILE A 125 -12.91 11.83 -6.53
N GLU A 126 -11.98 12.43 -5.83
CA GLU A 126 -11.96 13.87 -5.60
C GLU A 126 -10.78 14.51 -6.32
N TRP A 127 -10.99 15.73 -6.76
CA TRP A 127 -9.97 16.55 -7.38
C TRP A 127 -9.50 17.63 -6.43
N GLY A 128 -8.21 17.85 -6.35
CA GLY A 128 -7.63 18.89 -5.51
C GLY A 128 -6.18 19.15 -5.83
N VAL A 129 -5.59 20.14 -5.17
CA VAL A 129 -4.19 20.50 -5.32
C VAL A 129 -3.42 19.90 -4.14
N PRO A 130 -2.47 18.97 -4.38
CA PRO A 130 -1.63 18.45 -3.32
C PRO A 130 -0.77 19.56 -2.70
N PRO A 131 -0.42 19.48 -1.41
CA PRO A 131 0.52 20.39 -0.80
C PRO A 131 1.85 20.41 -1.56
N MET A 132 2.40 21.59 -1.81
CA MET A 132 3.66 21.83 -2.52
C MET A 132 3.72 21.30 -3.98
N ALA A 133 2.57 21.00 -4.58
CA ALA A 133 2.47 20.62 -5.98
C ALA A 133 1.65 21.67 -6.74
N GLY A 134 2.04 21.95 -7.99
CA GLY A 134 1.25 22.79 -8.90
C GLY A 134 0.24 21.95 -9.67
N GLY A 135 -1.05 22.28 -9.57
CA GLY A 135 -2.08 21.69 -10.41
C GLY A 135 -3.00 20.69 -9.69
N TYR A 136 -4.19 20.52 -10.27
CA TYR A 136 -5.20 19.59 -9.79
C TYR A 136 -4.81 18.15 -10.08
N ARG A 137 -5.04 17.28 -9.09
CA ARG A 137 -4.88 15.83 -9.23
C ARG A 137 -6.12 15.11 -8.72
N ALA A 138 -6.47 14.03 -9.39
CA ALA A 138 -7.46 13.09 -8.90
C ALA A 138 -6.87 12.30 -7.72
N ASN A 139 -7.68 12.04 -6.71
CA ASN A 139 -7.33 11.18 -5.60
C ASN A 139 -8.52 10.30 -5.21
N LEU A 140 -8.24 9.10 -4.75
CA LEU A 140 -9.24 8.20 -4.19
C LEU A 140 -9.63 8.67 -2.79
N SER A 141 -10.87 9.11 -2.58
CA SER A 141 -11.38 9.50 -1.26
C SER A 141 -12.15 8.38 -0.56
N ALA A 142 -12.84 7.54 -1.33
CA ALA A 142 -13.48 6.34 -0.80
C ALA A 142 -13.51 5.23 -1.84
N ALA A 143 -13.53 3.98 -1.38
CA ALA A 143 -13.77 2.81 -2.21
C ALA A 143 -14.51 1.74 -1.43
N SER A 144 -15.40 1.02 -2.09
CA SER A 144 -16.04 -0.17 -1.57
C SER A 144 -15.88 -1.29 -2.58
N LEU A 145 -15.34 -2.42 -2.13
CA LEU A 145 -15.10 -3.60 -2.92
C LEU A 145 -16.00 -4.72 -2.44
N SER A 146 -16.51 -5.53 -3.36
CA SER A 146 -17.34 -6.69 -3.04
C SER A 146 -16.99 -7.87 -3.94
N LEU A 147 -16.91 -9.06 -3.35
CA LEU A 147 -16.78 -10.32 -4.07
C LEU A 147 -18.14 -10.99 -4.16
N HIS A 148 -18.48 -11.41 -5.36
CA HIS A 148 -19.71 -12.12 -5.65
C HIS A 148 -19.40 -13.41 -6.41
N ARG A 149 -20.15 -14.46 -6.09
CA ARG A 149 -20.16 -15.65 -6.94
C ARG A 149 -20.97 -15.36 -8.23
N SER A 150 -20.78 -16.18 -9.25
CA SER A 150 -21.50 -16.04 -10.53
C SER A 150 -23.01 -16.10 -10.40
N ASP A 151 -23.54 -16.72 -9.34
CA ASP A 151 -24.97 -16.77 -9.00
C ASP A 151 -25.47 -15.48 -8.29
N GLY A 152 -24.59 -14.52 -8.04
CA GLY A 152 -24.88 -13.27 -7.34
C GLY A 152 -24.70 -13.31 -5.82
N THR A 153 -24.37 -14.46 -5.25
CA THR A 153 -24.12 -14.59 -3.79
C THR A 153 -22.93 -13.71 -3.38
N LEU A 154 -23.14 -12.89 -2.36
CA LEU A 154 -22.08 -12.06 -1.77
C LEU A 154 -21.16 -12.93 -0.92
N LEU A 155 -19.86 -12.92 -1.23
CA LEU A 155 -18.83 -13.67 -0.51
C LEU A 155 -18.08 -12.81 0.51
N SER A 156 -17.75 -11.59 0.12
CA SER A 156 -17.01 -10.68 0.98
C SER A 156 -17.21 -9.24 0.56
N THR A 157 -17.09 -8.33 1.51
CA THR A 157 -17.05 -6.89 1.25
C THR A 157 -16.00 -6.23 2.13
N SER A 158 -15.41 -5.12 1.65
CA SER A 158 -14.49 -4.30 2.42
C SER A 158 -14.44 -2.90 1.84
N SER A 159 -14.21 -1.89 2.67
CA SER A 159 -14.27 -0.49 2.26
C SER A 159 -13.05 0.30 2.76
N TYR A 160 -12.78 1.39 2.07
CA TYR A 160 -11.84 2.44 2.44
C TYR A 160 -12.56 3.78 2.44
N VAL A 161 -12.29 4.58 3.43
CA VAL A 161 -12.69 5.99 3.47
C VAL A 161 -11.47 6.79 3.95
N ALA A 162 -11.13 7.85 3.23
CA ALA A 162 -10.07 8.77 3.65
C ALA A 162 -10.50 9.49 4.92
N GLU A 163 -9.67 9.41 5.97
CA GLU A 163 -9.92 10.14 7.20
C GLU A 163 -9.70 11.65 6.94
N GLU A 164 -10.71 12.47 7.25
CA GLU A 164 -10.68 13.92 7.01
C GLU A 164 -9.56 14.63 7.78
N ASN A 165 -9.16 14.09 8.92
CA ASN A 165 -8.21 14.72 9.84
C ASN A 165 -6.73 14.65 9.37
N PHE A 166 -6.42 13.85 8.35
CA PHE A 166 -5.07 13.70 7.84
C PHE A 166 -4.94 14.26 6.42
N GLY A 167 -4.92 15.60 6.30
CA GLY A 167 -4.82 16.30 5.02
C GLY A 167 -3.72 15.80 4.07
N LEU A 168 -2.67 15.18 4.60
CA LEU A 168 -1.57 14.60 3.83
C LEU A 168 -1.84 13.15 3.38
N ALA A 169 -2.51 12.33 4.19
CA ALA A 169 -2.88 10.95 3.85
C ALA A 169 -3.80 10.88 2.62
N ARG A 170 -4.59 11.92 2.42
CA ARG A 170 -5.42 12.10 1.23
C ARG A 170 -4.63 11.97 -0.08
N TRP A 171 -3.36 12.36 -0.08
CA TRP A 171 -2.48 12.35 -1.25
C TRP A 171 -1.59 11.11 -1.34
N ALA A 172 -1.76 10.14 -0.46
CA ALA A 172 -1.11 8.84 -0.59
C ALA A 172 -1.51 8.18 -1.91
N GLY A 173 -0.60 7.39 -2.48
CA GLY A 173 -0.86 6.68 -3.74
C GLY A 173 -2.06 5.73 -3.63
N THR A 174 -2.79 5.55 -4.71
CA THR A 174 -3.99 4.70 -4.78
C THR A 174 -3.72 3.28 -4.28
N ARG A 175 -2.56 2.72 -4.63
CA ARG A 175 -2.16 1.40 -4.17
C ARG A 175 -2.10 1.30 -2.64
N ASN A 176 -1.51 2.29 -1.97
CA ASN A 176 -1.40 2.30 -0.50
C ASN A 176 -2.78 2.39 0.18
N LYS A 177 -3.75 3.04 -0.47
CA LYS A 177 -5.13 3.16 0.02
C LYS A 177 -5.91 1.87 -0.16
N ILE A 178 -5.72 1.18 -1.30
CA ILE A 178 -6.52 0.01 -1.65
C ILE A 178 -5.93 -1.31 -1.11
N ALA A 179 -4.63 -1.37 -0.83
CA ALA A 179 -3.96 -2.57 -0.36
C ALA A 179 -4.60 -3.20 0.89
N PRO A 180 -4.90 -2.46 1.97
CA PRO A 180 -5.54 -3.04 3.15
C PRO A 180 -6.96 -3.53 2.84
N VAL A 181 -7.67 -2.86 1.94
CA VAL A 181 -9.05 -3.24 1.54
C VAL A 181 -9.03 -4.56 0.78
N VAL A 182 -8.14 -4.71 -0.20
CA VAL A 182 -7.98 -5.96 -0.97
C VAL A 182 -7.56 -7.09 -0.05
N LYS A 183 -6.61 -6.85 0.86
CA LYS A 183 -6.19 -7.85 1.84
C LYS A 183 -7.37 -8.28 2.71
N ALA A 184 -8.10 -7.34 3.30
CA ALA A 184 -9.26 -7.64 4.14
C ALA A 184 -10.37 -8.38 3.36
N LEU A 185 -10.60 -7.97 2.11
CA LEU A 185 -11.59 -8.61 1.23
C LEU A 185 -11.29 -10.10 0.99
N ILE A 186 -10.02 -10.45 0.81
CA ILE A 186 -9.59 -11.83 0.53
C ILE A 186 -9.43 -12.65 1.80
N THR A 187 -8.92 -12.06 2.89
CA THR A 187 -8.57 -12.80 4.11
C THR A 187 -9.62 -12.70 5.22
N GLY A 188 -10.52 -11.73 5.15
CA GLY A 188 -11.48 -11.41 6.22
C GLY A 188 -10.88 -10.61 7.38
N PHE A 189 -9.57 -10.34 7.38
CA PHE A 189 -8.90 -9.64 8.48
C PHE A 189 -8.63 -8.18 8.13
N GLN A 190 -9.17 -7.27 8.95
CA GLN A 190 -8.81 -5.85 8.91
C GLN A 190 -7.44 -5.67 9.60
N SER A 191 -6.53 -4.95 8.96
CA SER A 191 -5.20 -4.65 9.47
C SER A 191 -5.02 -3.15 9.70
#